data_54a13f76f565f1eacfc42735ce33daaa
#
_entry.id   54a13f76f565f1eacfc42735ce33daaa
#
_cell.length_a   1.000
_cell.length_b   1.000
_cell.length_c   1.000
_cell.angle_alpha   90.00
_cell.angle_beta   90.00
_cell.angle_gamma   90.00
#
_symmetry.space_group_name_H-M   'P 1'
#
loop_
_entity.id
_entity.type
_entity.pdbx_description
1 polymer ?
#
loop_
_entity_poly.entity_id
_entity_poly.type
_entity_poly.pdbx_seq_one_letter_code
_entity_poly.pdbx_strand_id
1 'polypeptide(L)'
;RASSIGKSNVENQINGNVSNAVIASSGSVVHQINTQNHVIRTRVDSKPGKEHITLEQASKLQQLVKQVAAAEEIAKRSPKSIRAIWASLNAHCKVPSYKLIALSDYDKAETYLRKWLGRLSNTATSKNNDPDWRKKKYAYIKLNVKQLELEDWLKSYLEKNFAVESLTELSNDDLQKTYAAVSTKKRKK
;
A
#
# COMPACT_ATOMS: atom_id res chain seq x y z
N ARG A 1 -47.60 23.04 69.48
CA ARG A 1 -47.93 22.09 68.31
C ARG A 1 -46.91 22.35 67.23
N ALA A 2 -45.95 21.44 67.08
CA ALA A 2 -44.99 21.50 66.01
C ALA A 2 -45.57 20.82 64.75
N SER A 3 -45.66 21.53 63.66
CA SER A 3 -46.09 21.03 62.38
C SER A 3 -44.93 20.33 61.67
N SER A 4 -45.05 19.03 61.47
CA SER A 4 -44.13 18.19 60.72
C SER A 4 -44.28 18.47 59.23
N ILE A 5 -43.27 19.09 58.62
CA ILE A 5 -43.18 19.22 57.17
C ILE A 5 -42.68 17.88 56.63
N GLY A 6 -43.57 17.17 55.96
CA GLY A 6 -43.23 15.92 55.25
C GLY A 6 -42.22 16.21 54.10
N LYS A 7 -41.05 15.52 54.16
CA LYS A 7 -40.13 15.47 53.05
C LYS A 7 -40.71 14.56 51.97
N SER A 8 -41.14 15.15 50.86
CA SER A 8 -41.46 14.40 49.65
C SER A 8 -40.15 13.87 49.00
N ASN A 9 -39.94 12.56 49.11
CA ASN A 9 -38.89 11.91 48.29
C ASN A 9 -39.36 11.91 46.83
N VAL A 10 -38.70 12.66 46.00
CA VAL A 10 -38.86 12.57 44.55
C VAL A 10 -37.95 11.45 44.05
N GLU A 11 -38.51 10.29 43.78
CA GLU A 11 -37.82 9.23 43.08
C GLU A 11 -37.88 9.49 41.56
N ASN A 12 -36.72 9.72 40.97
CA ASN A 12 -36.59 9.83 39.52
C ASN A 12 -36.46 8.42 38.92
N GLN A 13 -37.53 7.89 38.31
CA GLN A 13 -37.45 6.66 37.52
C GLN A 13 -37.12 6.96 36.08
N ILE A 14 -35.99 6.40 35.57
CA ILE A 14 -35.56 6.48 34.21
C ILE A 14 -35.82 5.12 33.55
N ASN A 15 -36.84 5.05 32.68
CA ASN A 15 -37.16 3.86 31.90
C ASN A 15 -36.67 4.06 30.44
N GLY A 16 -35.63 3.31 30.05
CA GLY A 16 -35.10 3.32 28.69
C GLY A 16 -33.58 3.42 28.59
N ASN A 17 -33.03 3.28 27.37
CA ASN A 17 -31.61 3.45 27.08
C ASN A 17 -31.26 4.93 27.14
N VAL A 18 -30.61 5.39 28.20
CA VAL A 18 -30.23 6.79 28.38
C VAL A 18 -28.73 6.93 28.13
N SER A 19 -28.38 7.53 27.00
CA SER A 19 -27.03 8.06 26.77
C SER A 19 -27.03 9.55 27.15
N ASN A 20 -26.30 9.94 28.19
CA ASN A 20 -26.19 11.29 28.74
C ASN A 20 -27.31 11.77 29.67
N ALA A 21 -27.67 10.99 30.69
CA ALA A 21 -28.53 11.46 31.75
C ALA A 21 -27.74 12.20 32.84
N VAL A 22 -28.28 13.36 33.26
CA VAL A 22 -27.77 14.09 34.42
C VAL A 22 -28.83 13.99 35.50
N ILE A 23 -28.48 13.35 36.63
CA ILE A 23 -29.35 13.28 37.83
C ILE A 23 -28.92 14.38 38.80
N ALA A 24 -29.78 15.35 39.03
CA ALA A 24 -29.54 16.44 39.94
C ALA A 24 -30.45 16.37 41.17
N SER A 25 -29.92 16.66 42.36
CA SER A 25 -30.70 16.81 43.55
C SER A 25 -31.41 18.14 43.64
N SER A 26 -32.46 18.24 44.45
CA SER A 26 -33.24 19.48 44.67
C SER A 26 -32.33 20.66 45.04
N GLY A 27 -32.44 21.75 44.30
CA GLY A 27 -31.62 22.96 44.47
C GLY A 27 -30.36 23.10 43.61
N SER A 28 -30.05 22.08 42.76
CA SER A 28 -28.91 22.15 41.87
C SER A 28 -29.26 22.83 40.56
N VAL A 29 -28.38 23.72 40.04
CA VAL A 29 -28.47 24.27 38.70
C VAL A 29 -27.66 23.39 37.75
N VAL A 30 -28.34 22.76 36.81
CA VAL A 30 -27.68 21.87 35.82
C VAL A 30 -27.56 22.59 34.50
N HIS A 31 -26.33 22.84 34.06
CA HIS A 31 -26.04 23.30 32.69
C HIS A 31 -25.67 22.10 31.83
N GLN A 32 -26.62 21.55 31.08
CA GLN A 32 -26.38 20.49 30.14
C GLN A 32 -25.91 21.07 28.80
N ILE A 33 -24.62 20.89 28.48
CA ILE A 33 -24.09 21.24 27.16
C ILE A 33 -24.20 20.02 26.27
N ASN A 34 -25.18 20.02 25.37
CA ASN A 34 -25.36 18.96 24.39
C ASN A 34 -24.47 19.24 23.18
N THR A 35 -23.27 18.65 23.15
CA THR A 35 -22.34 18.78 22.02
C THR A 35 -22.70 17.72 20.97
N GLN A 36 -23.45 18.12 19.98
CA GLN A 36 -23.63 17.28 18.78
C GLN A 36 -22.35 17.29 17.97
N ASN A 37 -21.60 16.20 17.99
CA ASN A 37 -20.47 16.01 17.10
C ASN A 37 -20.99 15.78 15.67
N HIS A 38 -21.11 16.86 14.90
CA HIS A 38 -21.37 16.77 13.46
C HIS A 38 -20.13 16.24 12.74
N VAL A 39 -20.10 14.95 12.48
CA VAL A 39 -19.09 14.35 11.62
C VAL A 39 -19.46 14.67 10.16
N ILE A 40 -18.90 15.74 9.62
CA ILE A 40 -19.02 16.05 8.19
C ILE A 40 -18.20 15.01 7.43
N ARG A 41 -18.84 14.03 6.83
CA ARG A 41 -18.22 13.08 5.91
C ARG A 41 -18.31 13.65 4.51
N THR A 42 -17.25 14.29 4.05
CA THR A 42 -17.12 14.66 2.63
C THR A 42 -16.99 13.39 1.81
N ARG A 43 -18.00 13.05 1.04
CA ARG A 43 -18.00 11.92 0.11
C ARG A 43 -17.51 12.44 -1.24
N VAL A 44 -16.33 12.01 -1.65
CA VAL A 44 -15.82 12.30 -2.99
C VAL A 44 -16.12 11.08 -3.84
N ASP A 45 -16.97 11.24 -4.85
CA ASP A 45 -17.32 10.16 -5.77
C ASP A 45 -16.22 10.03 -6.84
N SER A 46 -15.73 8.81 -7.04
CA SER A 46 -14.78 8.52 -8.12
C SER A 46 -15.51 8.51 -9.46
N LYS A 47 -14.88 9.12 -10.49
CA LYS A 47 -15.37 9.11 -11.89
C LYS A 47 -14.38 8.34 -12.77
N PRO A 48 -14.45 6.99 -12.78
CA PRO A 48 -13.50 6.15 -13.50
C PRO A 48 -13.51 6.44 -15.00
N GLY A 49 -12.32 6.54 -15.61
CA GLY A 49 -12.18 6.76 -17.05
C GLY A 49 -12.45 8.19 -17.53
N LYS A 50 -12.89 9.09 -16.66
CA LYS A 50 -13.04 10.54 -16.95
C LYS A 50 -11.96 11.36 -16.25
N GLU A 51 -12.04 11.46 -14.94
CA GLU A 51 -11.10 12.22 -14.11
C GLU A 51 -10.10 11.30 -13.41
N HIS A 52 -10.53 10.09 -13.06
CA HIS A 52 -9.79 9.12 -12.25
C HIS A 52 -9.45 7.86 -13.05
N ILE A 53 -8.51 7.08 -12.53
CA ILE A 53 -8.08 5.80 -13.12
C ILE A 53 -9.27 4.92 -13.49
N THR A 54 -9.11 4.17 -14.59
CA THR A 54 -10.12 3.20 -15.05
C THR A 54 -10.23 2.02 -14.10
N LEU A 55 -11.30 1.25 -14.19
CA LEU A 55 -11.47 0.02 -13.42
C LEU A 55 -10.35 -1.00 -13.72
N GLU A 56 -9.90 -1.07 -14.97
CA GLU A 56 -8.79 -1.92 -15.38
C GLU A 56 -7.48 -1.49 -14.72
N GLN A 57 -7.16 -0.19 -14.76
CA GLN A 57 -6.00 0.37 -14.09
C GLN A 57 -6.05 0.15 -12.57
N ALA A 58 -7.21 0.34 -11.95
CA ALA A 58 -7.42 0.04 -10.54
C ALA A 58 -7.16 -1.44 -10.22
N SER A 59 -7.62 -2.36 -11.07
CA SER A 59 -7.35 -3.80 -10.93
C SER A 59 -5.86 -4.11 -11.03
N LYS A 60 -5.15 -3.51 -11.97
CA LYS A 60 -3.67 -3.65 -12.08
C LYS A 60 -2.94 -3.17 -10.82
N LEU A 61 -3.34 -2.02 -10.26
CA LEU A 61 -2.76 -1.55 -8.99
C LEU A 61 -3.05 -2.52 -7.84
N GLN A 62 -4.26 -3.09 -7.76
CA GLN A 62 -4.59 -4.11 -6.76
C GLN A 62 -3.69 -5.35 -6.88
N GLN A 63 -3.46 -5.84 -8.09
CA GLN A 63 -2.54 -6.95 -8.32
C GLN A 63 -1.11 -6.61 -7.90
N LEU A 64 -0.62 -5.42 -8.23
CA LEU A 64 0.71 -4.96 -7.80
C LEU A 64 0.82 -4.85 -6.28
N VAL A 65 -0.20 -4.34 -5.60
CA VAL A 65 -0.21 -4.27 -4.12
C VAL A 65 -0.15 -5.67 -3.50
N LYS A 66 -0.88 -6.66 -4.04
CA LYS A 66 -0.78 -8.06 -3.59
C LYS A 66 0.62 -8.62 -3.80
N GLN A 67 1.24 -8.34 -4.95
CA GLN A 67 2.63 -8.75 -5.24
C GLN A 67 3.62 -8.10 -4.27
N VAL A 68 3.45 -6.81 -3.96
CA VAL A 68 4.29 -6.11 -2.96
C VAL A 68 4.12 -6.76 -1.58
N ALA A 69 2.90 -7.09 -1.17
CA ALA A 69 2.65 -7.74 0.12
C ALA A 69 3.36 -9.11 0.21
N ALA A 70 3.21 -9.95 -0.80
CA ALA A 70 3.91 -11.24 -0.86
C ALA A 70 5.44 -11.08 -0.87
N ALA A 71 5.96 -10.09 -1.58
CA ALA A 71 7.39 -9.78 -1.57
C ALA A 71 7.88 -9.24 -0.23
N GLU A 72 7.07 -8.46 0.49
CA GLU A 72 7.39 -8.01 1.86
C GLU A 72 7.52 -9.20 2.83
N GLU A 73 6.62 -10.18 2.74
CA GLU A 73 6.65 -11.39 3.58
C GLU A 73 7.92 -12.20 3.35
N ILE A 74 8.38 -12.33 2.09
CA ILE A 74 9.61 -13.05 1.75
C ILE A 74 10.86 -12.26 2.18
N ALA A 75 10.85 -10.94 1.98
CA ALA A 75 12.04 -10.11 2.11
C ALA A 75 12.29 -9.59 3.53
N LYS A 76 11.27 -9.55 4.39
CA LYS A 76 11.36 -8.84 5.69
C LYS A 76 10.86 -9.66 6.87
N ARG A 77 11.52 -9.48 8.00
CA ARG A 77 11.09 -10.05 9.28
C ARG A 77 9.78 -9.41 9.79
N SER A 78 9.55 -8.14 9.50
CA SER A 78 8.32 -7.41 9.82
C SER A 78 7.73 -6.84 8.52
N PRO A 79 6.92 -7.63 7.80
CA PRO A 79 6.33 -7.22 6.53
C PRO A 79 5.26 -6.15 6.73
N LYS A 80 5.12 -5.26 5.76
CA LYS A 80 4.02 -4.30 5.72
C LYS A 80 2.73 -4.99 5.32
N SER A 81 1.65 -4.73 6.06
CA SER A 81 0.32 -5.19 5.71
C SER A 81 -0.18 -4.56 4.38
N ILE A 82 -1.12 -5.22 3.71
CA ILE A 82 -1.78 -4.68 2.50
C ILE A 82 -2.35 -3.28 2.76
N ARG A 83 -2.94 -3.05 3.94
CA ARG A 83 -3.44 -1.73 4.34
C ARG A 83 -2.34 -0.67 4.39
N ALA A 84 -1.17 -1.01 4.93
CA ALA A 84 -0.03 -0.11 5.01
C ALA A 84 0.57 0.20 3.63
N ILE A 85 0.54 -0.78 2.71
CA ILE A 85 0.98 -0.59 1.32
C ILE A 85 0.04 0.37 0.60
N TRP A 86 -1.29 0.20 0.74
CA TRP A 86 -2.28 1.15 0.20
C TRP A 86 -2.11 2.55 0.77
N ALA A 87 -1.93 2.67 2.08
CA ALA A 87 -1.68 3.97 2.72
C ALA A 87 -0.43 4.66 2.14
N SER A 88 0.64 3.89 1.91
CA SER A 88 1.88 4.40 1.31
C SER A 88 1.67 4.85 -0.14
N LEU A 89 0.89 4.12 -0.94
CA LEU A 89 0.54 4.49 -2.31
C LEU A 89 -0.32 5.76 -2.35
N ASN A 90 -1.36 5.81 -1.52
CA ASN A 90 -2.27 6.95 -1.44
C ASN A 90 -1.51 8.23 -1.03
N ALA A 91 -0.62 8.13 -0.04
CA ALA A 91 0.24 9.23 0.37
C ALA A 91 1.19 9.68 -0.77
N HIS A 92 1.77 8.72 -1.53
CA HIS A 92 2.63 9.03 -2.67
C HIS A 92 1.90 9.79 -3.78
N CYS A 93 0.65 9.41 -4.04
CA CYS A 93 -0.22 10.06 -5.03
C CYS A 93 -0.97 11.29 -4.47
N LYS A 94 -0.84 11.57 -3.17
CA LYS A 94 -1.53 12.67 -2.45
C LYS A 94 -3.06 12.59 -2.56
N VAL A 95 -3.62 11.39 -2.49
CA VAL A 95 -5.05 11.14 -2.56
C VAL A 95 -5.55 10.39 -1.32
N PRO A 96 -6.78 10.58 -0.87
CA PRO A 96 -7.34 9.84 0.26
C PRO A 96 -7.66 8.37 -0.07
N SER A 97 -7.80 8.04 -1.36
CA SER A 97 -8.07 6.69 -1.85
C SER A 97 -7.49 6.49 -3.25
N TYR A 98 -6.96 5.28 -3.52
CA TYR A 98 -6.42 4.93 -4.84
C TYR A 98 -7.43 5.10 -5.99
N LYS A 99 -8.74 4.99 -5.71
CA LYS A 99 -9.82 5.20 -6.69
C LYS A 99 -9.90 6.65 -7.19
N LEU A 100 -9.29 7.59 -6.46
CA LEU A 100 -9.23 9.02 -6.77
C LEU A 100 -7.89 9.43 -7.40
N ILE A 101 -7.04 8.49 -7.76
CA ILE A 101 -5.83 8.78 -8.53
C ILE A 101 -6.26 9.29 -9.91
N ALA A 102 -5.74 10.45 -10.32
CA ALA A 102 -6.01 11.00 -11.63
C ALA A 102 -5.49 10.09 -12.75
N LEU A 103 -6.13 10.10 -13.91
CA LEU A 103 -5.67 9.32 -15.08
C LEU A 103 -4.20 9.63 -15.43
N SER A 104 -3.81 10.90 -15.37
CA SER A 104 -2.44 11.36 -15.62
C SER A 104 -1.41 10.83 -14.61
N ASP A 105 -1.84 10.49 -13.39
CA ASP A 105 -0.97 10.02 -12.31
C ASP A 105 -0.89 8.48 -12.21
N TYR A 106 -1.60 7.76 -13.10
CA TYR A 106 -1.58 6.29 -13.10
C TYR A 106 -0.16 5.72 -13.24
N ASP A 107 0.61 6.20 -14.20
CA ASP A 107 1.97 5.72 -14.46
C ASP A 107 2.90 5.98 -13.27
N LYS A 108 2.70 7.09 -12.57
CA LYS A 108 3.42 7.41 -11.34
C LYS A 108 3.10 6.41 -10.23
N ALA A 109 1.82 6.07 -10.06
CA ALA A 109 1.35 5.10 -9.07
C ALA A 109 1.89 3.68 -9.38
N GLU A 110 1.78 3.24 -10.64
CA GLU A 110 2.30 1.95 -11.10
C GLU A 110 3.82 1.87 -10.93
N THR A 111 4.54 2.89 -11.36
CA THR A 111 6.00 2.99 -11.23
C THR A 111 6.44 2.92 -9.78
N TYR A 112 5.72 3.56 -8.87
CA TYR A 112 6.01 3.51 -7.43
C TYR A 112 5.97 2.08 -6.88
N LEU A 113 4.89 1.33 -7.18
CA LEU A 113 4.75 -0.06 -6.74
C LEU A 113 5.78 -0.98 -7.41
N ARG A 114 6.07 -0.81 -8.70
CA ARG A 114 7.10 -1.57 -9.41
C ARG A 114 8.50 -1.31 -8.86
N LYS A 115 8.83 -0.06 -8.51
CA LYS A 115 10.10 0.28 -7.83
C LYS A 115 10.18 -0.37 -6.44
N TRP A 116 9.05 -0.45 -5.74
CA TRP A 116 9.00 -1.13 -4.44
C TRP A 116 9.29 -2.63 -4.59
N LEU A 117 8.61 -3.31 -5.52
CA LEU A 117 8.90 -4.70 -5.85
C LEU A 117 10.37 -4.93 -6.23
N GLY A 118 10.93 -4.05 -7.08
CA GLY A 118 12.33 -4.12 -7.47
C GLY A 118 13.30 -4.03 -6.27
N ARG A 119 13.02 -3.13 -5.32
CA ARG A 119 13.83 -3.03 -4.09
C ARG A 119 13.76 -4.29 -3.25
N LEU A 120 12.56 -4.84 -3.05
CA LEU A 120 12.38 -6.06 -2.26
C LEU A 120 13.06 -7.26 -2.92
N SER A 121 12.90 -7.45 -4.23
CA SER A 121 13.52 -8.56 -4.98
C SER A 121 15.06 -8.48 -5.05
N ASN A 122 15.65 -7.34 -4.73
CA ASN A 122 17.10 -7.17 -4.70
C ASN A 122 17.71 -7.36 -3.31
N THR A 123 16.91 -7.71 -2.30
CA THR A 123 17.43 -8.02 -0.96
C THR A 123 18.10 -9.40 -0.95
N ALA A 124 19.12 -9.56 -0.09
CA ALA A 124 19.78 -10.85 0.10
C ALA A 124 18.79 -11.93 0.58
N THR A 125 17.83 -11.55 1.42
CA THR A 125 16.77 -12.45 1.92
C THR A 125 15.89 -12.96 0.79
N SER A 126 15.44 -12.10 -0.12
CA SER A 126 14.63 -12.51 -1.28
C SER A 126 15.40 -13.42 -2.22
N LYS A 127 16.70 -13.15 -2.43
CA LYS A 127 17.57 -13.98 -3.26
C LYS A 127 17.65 -15.43 -2.76
N ASN A 128 17.63 -15.61 -1.43
CA ASN A 128 17.76 -16.93 -0.80
C ASN A 128 16.40 -17.62 -0.59
N ASN A 129 15.34 -16.87 -0.31
CA ASN A 129 14.06 -17.40 0.15
C ASN A 129 12.95 -17.38 -0.92
N ASP A 130 13.10 -16.60 -2.02
CA ASP A 130 12.11 -16.59 -3.10
C ASP A 130 12.42 -17.71 -4.12
N PRO A 131 11.59 -18.77 -4.19
CA PRO A 131 11.82 -19.87 -5.12
C PRO A 131 11.75 -19.44 -6.59
N ASP A 132 11.03 -18.37 -6.88
CA ASP A 132 10.90 -17.83 -8.23
C ASP A 132 11.87 -16.69 -8.54
N TRP A 133 12.77 -16.36 -7.63
CA TRP A 133 13.69 -15.24 -7.79
C TRP A 133 14.47 -15.31 -9.11
N ARG A 134 15.06 -16.45 -9.44
CA ARG A 134 15.81 -16.65 -10.69
C ARG A 134 14.91 -16.48 -11.91
N LYS A 135 13.70 -17.07 -11.91
CA LYS A 135 12.72 -16.95 -13.01
C LYS A 135 12.35 -15.49 -13.27
N LYS A 136 12.10 -14.72 -12.20
CA LYS A 136 11.80 -13.29 -12.29
C LYS A 136 12.96 -12.49 -12.88
N LYS A 137 14.21 -12.81 -12.49
CA LYS A 137 15.41 -12.17 -13.07
C LYS A 137 15.60 -12.53 -14.55
N TYR A 138 15.46 -13.81 -14.92
CA TYR A 138 15.52 -14.22 -16.32
C TYR A 138 14.46 -13.52 -17.18
N ALA A 139 13.22 -13.50 -16.72
CA ALA A 139 12.14 -12.85 -17.45
C ALA A 139 12.42 -11.36 -17.69
N TYR A 140 12.90 -10.66 -16.65
CA TYR A 140 13.28 -9.24 -16.77
C TYR A 140 14.42 -9.04 -17.77
N ILE A 141 15.50 -9.82 -17.66
CA ILE A 141 16.68 -9.71 -18.53
C ILE A 141 16.25 -9.97 -19.98
N LYS A 142 15.61 -11.13 -20.25
CA LYS A 142 15.17 -11.51 -21.60
C LYS A 142 14.25 -10.48 -22.24
N LEU A 143 13.26 -9.99 -21.49
CA LEU A 143 12.32 -8.98 -22.01
C LEU A 143 13.03 -7.68 -22.40
N ASN A 144 13.90 -7.17 -21.51
CA ASN A 144 14.55 -5.89 -21.75
C ASN A 144 15.65 -6.01 -22.81
N VAL A 145 16.39 -7.11 -22.87
CA VAL A 145 17.38 -7.37 -23.93
C VAL A 145 16.71 -7.39 -25.29
N LYS A 146 15.58 -8.10 -25.43
CA LYS A 146 14.79 -8.13 -26.66
C LYS A 146 14.25 -6.74 -27.04
N GLN A 147 13.68 -6.00 -26.09
CA GLN A 147 13.13 -4.65 -26.35
C GLN A 147 14.18 -3.61 -26.73
N LEU A 148 15.41 -3.82 -26.30
CA LEU A 148 16.51 -2.88 -26.52
C LEU A 148 17.48 -3.34 -27.60
N GLU A 149 17.21 -4.51 -28.23
CA GLU A 149 18.07 -5.13 -29.25
C GLU A 149 19.51 -5.31 -28.76
N LEU A 150 19.65 -5.91 -27.55
CA LEU A 150 20.93 -6.06 -26.87
C LEU A 150 21.38 -7.52 -26.77
N GLU A 151 20.92 -8.39 -27.67
CA GLU A 151 21.23 -9.84 -27.66
C GLU A 151 22.75 -10.07 -27.79
N ASP A 152 23.41 -9.46 -28.77
CA ASP A 152 24.84 -9.59 -29.00
C ASP A 152 25.66 -8.99 -27.84
N TRP A 153 25.20 -7.84 -27.32
CA TRP A 153 25.81 -7.29 -26.13
C TRP A 153 25.70 -8.23 -24.92
N LEU A 154 24.55 -8.85 -24.70
CA LEU A 154 24.36 -9.78 -23.59
C LEU A 154 25.31 -10.97 -23.71
N LYS A 155 25.40 -11.58 -24.91
CA LYS A 155 26.29 -12.70 -25.18
C LYS A 155 27.74 -12.34 -24.88
N SER A 156 28.24 -11.25 -25.44
CA SER A 156 29.60 -10.74 -25.19
C SER A 156 29.83 -10.40 -23.71
N TYR A 157 28.81 -9.87 -23.03
CA TYR A 157 28.88 -9.53 -21.59
C TYR A 157 29.02 -10.77 -20.71
N LEU A 158 28.26 -11.86 -21.02
CA LEU A 158 28.31 -13.12 -20.30
C LEU A 158 29.65 -13.80 -20.45
N GLU A 159 30.13 -13.91 -21.70
CA GLU A 159 31.41 -14.51 -22.01
C GLU A 159 32.58 -13.75 -21.35
N LYS A 160 32.61 -12.43 -21.52
CA LYS A 160 33.71 -11.59 -21.02
C LYS A 160 33.78 -11.54 -19.48
N ASN A 161 32.64 -11.51 -18.78
CA ASN A 161 32.63 -11.29 -17.34
C ASN A 161 32.50 -12.57 -16.52
N PHE A 162 31.94 -13.63 -17.09
CA PHE A 162 31.61 -14.84 -16.35
C PHE A 162 32.07 -16.13 -17.04
N ALA A 163 32.58 -16.03 -18.27
CA ALA A 163 33.00 -17.19 -19.08
C ALA A 163 31.87 -18.24 -19.25
N VAL A 164 30.63 -17.77 -19.44
CA VAL A 164 29.44 -18.62 -19.66
C VAL A 164 28.68 -18.14 -20.89
N GLU A 165 27.96 -19.05 -21.54
CA GLU A 165 27.17 -18.77 -22.75
C GLU A 165 25.69 -18.47 -22.40
N SER A 166 25.22 -18.97 -21.26
CA SER A 166 23.81 -18.92 -20.89
C SER A 166 23.58 -18.28 -19.52
N LEU A 167 22.46 -17.53 -19.39
CA LEU A 167 21.99 -17.02 -18.11
C LEU A 167 21.73 -18.11 -17.06
N THR A 168 21.44 -19.34 -17.52
CA THR A 168 21.15 -20.47 -16.62
C THR A 168 22.37 -20.97 -15.87
N GLU A 169 23.56 -20.77 -16.43
CA GLU A 169 24.83 -21.15 -15.85
C GLU A 169 25.36 -20.20 -14.80
N LEU A 170 24.79 -18.98 -14.77
CA LEU A 170 25.19 -17.95 -13.82
C LEU A 170 24.88 -18.34 -12.37
N SER A 171 25.79 -18.02 -11.47
CA SER A 171 25.49 -17.99 -10.03
C SER A 171 24.39 -16.96 -9.72
N ASN A 172 23.78 -17.04 -8.52
CA ASN A 172 22.79 -16.03 -8.12
C ASN A 172 23.40 -14.62 -8.05
N ASP A 173 24.67 -14.49 -7.68
CA ASP A 173 25.37 -13.21 -7.62
C ASP A 173 25.62 -12.65 -9.01
N ASP A 174 26.07 -13.49 -9.93
CA ASP A 174 26.36 -13.06 -11.30
C ASP A 174 25.10 -12.77 -12.09
N LEU A 175 24.02 -13.53 -11.83
CA LEU A 175 22.70 -13.21 -12.37
C LEU A 175 22.19 -11.83 -11.85
N GLN A 176 22.45 -11.52 -10.59
CA GLN A 176 22.11 -10.18 -10.04
C GLN A 176 22.96 -9.06 -10.68
N LYS A 177 24.26 -9.30 -10.94
CA LYS A 177 25.12 -8.33 -11.65
C LYS A 177 24.63 -8.11 -13.08
N THR A 178 24.28 -9.20 -13.79
CA THR A 178 23.73 -9.13 -15.15
C THR A 178 22.41 -8.37 -15.18
N TYR A 179 21.50 -8.64 -14.23
CA TYR A 179 20.27 -7.88 -14.08
C TYR A 179 20.53 -6.38 -13.89
N ALA A 180 21.49 -6.00 -13.03
CA ALA A 180 21.85 -4.62 -12.79
C ALA A 180 22.44 -3.94 -14.04
N ALA A 181 23.28 -4.64 -14.80
CA ALA A 181 23.86 -4.17 -16.05
C ALA A 181 22.79 -3.87 -17.11
N VAL A 182 21.82 -4.79 -17.31
CA VAL A 182 20.68 -4.59 -18.22
C VAL A 182 19.79 -3.42 -17.76
N SER A 183 19.53 -3.32 -16.47
CA SER A 183 18.75 -2.22 -15.89
C SER A 183 19.42 -0.86 -16.12
N THR A 184 20.74 -0.81 -16.07
CA THR A 184 21.52 0.42 -16.36
C THR A 184 21.43 0.81 -17.84
N LYS A 185 21.51 -0.17 -18.76
CA LYS A 185 21.33 0.07 -20.20
C LYS A 185 19.93 0.64 -20.50
N LYS A 186 18.89 0.07 -19.87
CA LYS A 186 17.52 0.57 -20.01
C LYS A 186 17.33 2.04 -19.58
N ARG A 187 18.07 2.51 -18.58
CA ARG A 187 17.96 3.90 -18.10
C ARG A 187 18.68 4.92 -19.01
N LYS A 188 19.62 4.45 -19.83
CA LYS A 188 20.42 5.31 -20.71
C LYS A 188 19.80 5.51 -22.08
N LYS A 189 18.76 4.74 -22.41
CA LYS A 189 17.99 4.83 -23.66
C LYS A 189 16.64 5.53 -23.38
#